data_a013edd1cbbd1e7c5c9429f469db7247
#
_entry.id   a013edd1cbbd1e7c5c9429f469db7247
#
_cell.length_a   1.000
_cell.length_b   1.000
_cell.length_c   1.000
_cell.angle_alpha   90.00
_cell.angle_beta   90.00
_cell.angle_gamma   90.00
#
_symmetry.space_group_name_H-M   'P 1'
#
loop_
_entity.id
_entity.type
_entity.pdbx_description
1 polymer ?
#
loop_
_entity_poly.entity_id
_entity_poly.type
_entity_poly.pdbx_seq_one_letter_code
_entity_poly.pdbx_strand_id
1 'polypeptide(L)'
;MNITEIIILFFTVLMLLPSLASATRFDQWWIRGFDFPRIQICFLIGIVLLASVLVYDFSETWQYIATAALILSLGYQIQMIYPYTYLAKKQVLQYKGSDSDSLVSILVSNVLTENRSYQKVIDLV
;
A
#
# COMPACT_ATOMS: atom_id res chain seq x y z
N MET A 1 10.38 -31.56 -4.82
CA MET A 1 9.70 -30.28 -5.15
C MET A 1 8.96 -30.47 -6.46
N ASN A 2 7.64 -30.36 -6.43
CA ASN A 2 6.77 -30.52 -7.59
C ASN A 2 6.74 -29.23 -8.43
N ILE A 3 6.35 -29.32 -9.71
CA ILE A 3 6.29 -28.16 -10.59
C ILE A 3 5.37 -27.05 -10.05
N THR A 4 4.28 -27.44 -9.38
CA THR A 4 3.35 -26.50 -8.74
C THR A 4 4.01 -25.74 -7.58
N GLU A 5 4.83 -26.40 -6.77
CA GLU A 5 5.60 -25.76 -5.70
C GLU A 5 6.60 -24.76 -6.24
N ILE A 6 7.27 -25.09 -7.37
CA ILE A 6 8.21 -24.17 -8.04
C ILE A 6 7.48 -22.91 -8.51
N ILE A 7 6.30 -23.07 -9.10
CA ILE A 7 5.49 -21.94 -9.58
C ILE A 7 5.08 -21.05 -8.39
N ILE A 8 4.61 -21.64 -7.29
CA ILE A 8 4.22 -20.88 -6.09
C ILE A 8 5.43 -20.17 -5.48
N LEU A 9 6.57 -20.82 -5.39
CA LEU A 9 7.82 -20.21 -4.90
C LEU A 9 8.25 -19.02 -5.77
N PHE A 10 8.14 -19.15 -7.09
CA PHE A 10 8.42 -18.04 -8.01
C PHE A 10 7.49 -16.85 -7.74
N PHE A 11 6.18 -17.08 -7.62
CA PHE A 11 5.24 -16.02 -7.29
C PHE A 11 5.46 -15.45 -5.88
N THR A 12 5.87 -16.28 -4.92
CA THR A 12 6.27 -15.81 -3.59
C THR A 12 7.40 -14.80 -3.68
N VAL A 13 8.49 -15.13 -4.37
CA VAL A 13 9.63 -14.21 -4.56
C VAL A 13 9.17 -12.92 -5.27
N LEU A 14 8.34 -13.06 -6.31
CA LEU A 14 7.81 -11.91 -7.05
C LEU A 14 6.98 -10.98 -6.16
N MET A 15 6.15 -11.53 -5.27
CA MET A 15 5.29 -10.75 -4.36
C MET A 15 6.05 -10.12 -3.18
N LEU A 16 7.24 -10.61 -2.86
CA LEU A 16 8.10 -9.97 -1.86
C LEU A 16 8.76 -8.69 -2.39
N LEU A 17 9.00 -8.58 -3.71
CA LEU A 17 9.69 -7.43 -4.31
C LEU A 17 9.01 -6.09 -4.02
N PRO A 18 7.67 -5.91 -4.16
CA PRO A 18 7.01 -4.65 -3.83
C PRO A 18 7.18 -4.24 -2.37
N SER A 19 7.13 -5.20 -1.44
CA SER A 19 7.30 -4.93 -0.01
C SER A 19 8.73 -4.54 0.32
N LEU A 20 9.71 -5.21 -0.28
CA LEU A 20 11.12 -4.87 -0.14
C LEU A 20 11.42 -3.51 -0.77
N ALA A 21 10.90 -3.23 -1.97
CA ALA A 21 11.04 -1.95 -2.65
C ALA A 21 10.48 -0.80 -1.81
N SER A 22 9.26 -0.96 -1.26
CA SER A 22 8.65 0.04 -0.38
C SER A 22 9.39 0.22 0.95
N ALA A 23 10.03 -0.82 1.47
CA ALA A 23 10.82 -0.74 2.70
C ALA A 23 12.15 0.02 2.48
N THR A 24 12.67 0.04 1.26
CA THR A 24 13.81 0.89 0.92
C THR A 24 13.37 2.36 0.87
N ARG A 25 14.20 3.27 1.43
CA ARG A 25 13.92 4.71 1.41
C ARG A 25 14.46 5.40 0.16
N PHE A 26 14.62 4.65 -0.94
CA PHE A 26 15.06 5.21 -2.20
C PHE A 26 13.92 5.97 -2.89
N ASP A 27 14.18 7.22 -3.29
CA ASP A 27 13.19 8.10 -3.93
C ASP A 27 13.09 7.94 -5.45
N GLN A 28 13.65 6.87 -5.99
CA GLN A 28 13.58 6.60 -7.42
C GLN A 28 12.12 6.32 -7.84
N TRP A 29 11.67 6.95 -8.91
CA TRP A 29 10.27 6.91 -9.35
C TRP A 29 9.73 5.49 -9.60
N TRP A 30 10.56 4.57 -10.10
CA TRP A 30 10.17 3.18 -10.37
C TRP A 30 10.02 2.35 -9.08
N ILE A 31 10.76 2.68 -8.02
CA ILE A 31 10.61 2.07 -6.69
C ILE A 31 9.32 2.59 -6.05
N ARG A 32 9.11 3.90 -6.10
CA ARG A 32 7.89 4.54 -5.58
C ARG A 32 6.63 4.16 -6.36
N GLY A 33 6.78 3.67 -7.60
CA GLY A 33 5.68 3.14 -8.39
C GLY A 33 4.93 2.00 -7.69
N PHE A 34 5.59 1.21 -6.84
CA PHE A 34 4.96 0.15 -6.06
C PHE A 34 4.11 0.67 -4.89
N ASP A 35 4.23 1.92 -4.51
CA ASP A 35 3.45 2.51 -3.43
C ASP A 35 1.99 2.81 -3.85
N PHE A 36 1.71 2.95 -5.14
CA PHE A 36 0.37 3.25 -5.66
C PHE A 36 -0.57 2.04 -5.61
N PRO A 37 -0.21 0.84 -6.12
CA PRO A 37 -1.13 -0.29 -6.19
C PRO A 37 -1.10 -1.17 -4.92
N ARG A 38 -0.94 -0.60 -3.71
CA ARG A 38 -0.79 -1.36 -2.46
C ARG A 38 -1.93 -2.32 -2.18
N ILE A 39 -3.19 -1.91 -2.44
CA ILE A 39 -4.37 -2.76 -2.22
C ILE A 39 -4.34 -3.97 -3.16
N GLN A 40 -3.99 -3.75 -4.42
CA GLN A 40 -3.86 -4.82 -5.42
C GLN A 40 -2.73 -5.79 -5.04
N ILE A 41 -1.60 -5.25 -4.55
CA ILE A 41 -0.48 -6.06 -4.05
C ILE A 41 -0.92 -6.91 -2.84
N CYS A 42 -1.64 -6.34 -1.87
CA CYS A 42 -2.22 -7.10 -0.75
C CYS A 42 -3.09 -8.26 -1.23
N PHE A 43 -3.96 -7.99 -2.20
CA PHE A 43 -4.85 -9.01 -2.76
C PHE A 43 -4.07 -10.13 -3.44
N LEU A 44 -3.04 -9.80 -4.24
CA LEU A 44 -2.18 -10.77 -4.91
C LEU A 44 -1.37 -11.59 -3.91
N ILE A 45 -0.79 -10.97 -2.87
CA ILE A 45 -0.10 -11.68 -1.79
C ILE A 45 -1.07 -12.65 -1.11
N GLY A 46 -2.31 -12.25 -0.85
CA GLY A 46 -3.35 -13.10 -0.27
C GLY A 46 -3.66 -14.33 -1.13
N ILE A 47 -3.74 -14.17 -2.45
CA ILE A 47 -3.93 -15.30 -3.38
C ILE A 47 -2.74 -16.27 -3.33
N VAL A 48 -1.49 -15.76 -3.40
CA VAL A 48 -0.30 -16.60 -3.36
C VAL A 48 -0.18 -17.30 -2.00
N LEU A 49 -0.52 -16.62 -0.91
CA LEU A 49 -0.53 -17.19 0.43
C LEU A 49 -1.56 -18.32 0.54
N LEU A 50 -2.77 -18.13 0.03
CA LEU A 50 -3.81 -19.16 -0.01
C LEU A 50 -3.34 -20.36 -0.84
N ALA A 51 -2.75 -20.13 -2.01
CA ALA A 51 -2.21 -21.18 -2.87
C ALA A 51 -1.09 -21.96 -2.16
N SER A 52 -0.19 -21.26 -1.43
CA SER A 52 0.89 -21.91 -0.68
C SER A 52 0.34 -22.83 0.42
N VAL A 53 -0.69 -22.40 1.17
CA VAL A 53 -1.30 -23.20 2.22
C VAL A 53 -2.03 -24.43 1.66
N LEU A 54 -2.60 -24.33 0.46
CA LEU A 54 -3.34 -25.45 -0.18
C LEU A 54 -2.42 -26.46 -0.87
N VAL A 55 -1.22 -26.07 -1.27
CA VAL A 55 -0.32 -26.91 -2.09
C VAL A 55 0.85 -27.46 -1.28
N TYR A 56 1.39 -26.67 -0.33
CA TYR A 56 2.51 -27.11 0.48
C TYR A 56 2.04 -28.15 1.53
N ASP A 57 2.77 -29.25 1.60
CA ASP A 57 2.56 -30.28 2.63
C ASP A 57 3.31 -29.96 3.95
N PHE A 58 4.07 -28.85 3.95
CA PHE A 58 4.88 -28.40 5.09
C PHE A 58 5.86 -29.45 5.62
N SER A 59 6.35 -30.31 4.73
CA SER A 59 7.37 -31.30 5.06
C SER A 59 8.79 -30.71 5.08
N GLU A 60 8.98 -29.63 4.33
CA GLU A 60 10.29 -28.99 4.12
C GLU A 60 10.37 -27.62 4.80
N THR A 61 11.51 -27.30 5.41
CA THR A 61 11.74 -26.04 6.14
C THR A 61 11.53 -24.80 5.26
N TRP A 62 11.89 -24.87 3.98
CA TRP A 62 11.75 -23.73 3.06
C TRP A 62 10.27 -23.33 2.84
N GLN A 63 9.32 -24.28 2.91
CA GLN A 63 7.89 -24.01 2.75
C GLN A 63 7.37 -23.13 3.89
N TYR A 64 7.82 -23.39 5.12
CA TYR A 64 7.52 -22.52 6.27
C TYR A 64 8.11 -21.14 6.12
N ILE A 65 9.39 -21.05 5.67
CA ILE A 65 10.08 -19.77 5.47
C ILE A 65 9.36 -18.94 4.40
N ALA A 66 9.02 -19.55 3.27
CA ALA A 66 8.31 -18.88 2.17
C ALA A 66 6.93 -18.36 2.63
N THR A 67 6.16 -19.17 3.34
CA THR A 67 4.85 -18.79 3.86
C THR A 67 4.95 -17.70 4.92
N ALA A 68 5.91 -17.79 5.83
CA ALA A 68 6.17 -16.76 6.84
C ALA A 68 6.57 -15.42 6.19
N ALA A 69 7.40 -15.45 5.16
CA ALA A 69 7.79 -14.24 4.41
C ALA A 69 6.58 -13.57 3.74
N LEU A 70 5.65 -14.34 3.16
CA LEU A 70 4.39 -13.80 2.61
C LEU A 70 3.52 -13.16 3.70
N ILE A 71 3.39 -13.80 4.87
CA ILE A 71 2.61 -13.24 5.99
C ILE A 71 3.22 -11.93 6.47
N LEU A 72 4.54 -11.85 6.64
CA LEU A 72 5.23 -10.63 7.02
C LEU A 72 5.07 -9.52 5.96
N SER A 73 5.19 -9.88 4.68
CA SER A 73 4.97 -8.96 3.57
C SER A 73 3.54 -8.41 3.56
N LEU A 74 2.54 -9.27 3.75
CA LEU A 74 1.13 -8.86 3.84
C LEU A 74 0.89 -7.92 5.02
N GLY A 75 1.43 -8.27 6.20
CA GLY A 75 1.34 -7.44 7.40
C GLY A 75 1.94 -6.05 7.19
N TYR A 76 3.11 -5.99 6.54
CA TYR A 76 3.75 -4.72 6.18
C TYR A 76 2.87 -3.86 5.25
N GLN A 77 2.31 -4.45 4.20
CA GLN A 77 1.43 -3.73 3.28
C GLN A 77 0.16 -3.23 3.97
N ILE A 78 -0.47 -4.07 4.81
CA ILE A 78 -1.65 -3.69 5.60
C ILE A 78 -1.31 -2.52 6.54
N GLN A 79 -0.17 -2.55 7.22
CA GLN A 79 0.28 -1.46 8.09
C GLN A 79 0.40 -0.13 7.33
N MET A 80 0.89 -0.18 6.10
CA MET A 80 1.03 1.01 5.25
C MET A 80 -0.30 1.55 4.72
N ILE A 81 -1.30 0.67 4.55
CA ILE A 81 -2.65 1.05 4.10
C ILE A 81 -3.51 1.55 5.27
N TYR A 82 -3.29 1.03 6.49
CA TYR A 82 -4.13 1.28 7.67
C TYR A 82 -4.45 2.76 7.91
N PRO A 83 -3.49 3.72 7.84
CA PRO A 83 -3.77 5.14 8.07
C PRO A 83 -4.81 5.75 7.12
N TYR A 84 -5.00 5.14 5.95
CA TYR A 84 -5.91 5.59 4.90
C TYR A 84 -7.28 4.90 4.96
N THR A 85 -7.51 4.04 5.95
CA THR A 85 -8.78 3.35 6.15
C THR A 85 -9.69 4.10 7.13
N TYR A 86 -10.99 3.82 7.06
CA TYR A 86 -11.96 4.34 8.03
C TYR A 86 -11.71 3.86 9.48
N LEU A 87 -10.91 2.82 9.67
CA LEU A 87 -10.56 2.27 10.99
C LEU A 87 -9.47 3.09 11.69
N ALA A 88 -8.72 3.90 10.95
CA ALA A 88 -7.69 4.75 11.51
C ALA A 88 -8.30 5.96 12.24
N LYS A 89 -7.70 6.34 13.35
CA LYS A 89 -8.08 7.57 14.05
C LYS A 89 -7.85 8.77 13.14
N LYS A 90 -8.84 9.68 13.07
CA LYS A 90 -8.67 10.94 12.33
C LYS A 90 -7.48 11.70 12.90
N GLN A 91 -6.49 11.98 12.07
CA GLN A 91 -5.30 12.72 12.46
C GLN A 91 -5.58 14.22 12.65
N VAL A 92 -6.59 14.73 11.92
CA VAL A 92 -7.02 16.11 12.01
C VAL A 92 -8.39 16.15 12.70
N LEU A 93 -8.44 16.82 13.83
CA LEU A 93 -9.68 17.02 14.56
C LEU A 93 -10.53 18.06 13.83
N GLN A 94 -11.83 17.80 13.73
CA GLN A 94 -12.77 18.77 13.22
C GLN A 94 -12.90 19.92 14.21
N TYR A 95 -12.77 21.16 13.74
CA TYR A 95 -12.99 22.34 14.57
C TYR A 95 -14.44 22.36 15.09
N LYS A 96 -14.61 22.50 16.39
CA LYS A 96 -15.91 22.53 17.07
C LYS A 96 -16.20 23.90 17.75
N GLY A 97 -15.37 24.90 17.48
CA GLY A 97 -15.53 26.24 18.03
C GLY A 97 -16.69 26.99 17.35
N SER A 98 -17.29 27.93 18.08
CA SER A 98 -18.35 28.81 17.58
C SER A 98 -17.83 30.17 17.09
N ASP A 99 -16.54 30.43 17.22
CA ASP A 99 -15.93 31.72 16.89
C ASP A 99 -15.51 31.72 15.41
N SER A 100 -16.35 32.30 14.54
CA SER A 100 -16.09 32.38 13.10
C SER A 100 -15.04 33.41 12.74
N ASP A 101 -14.76 34.39 13.61
CA ASP A 101 -13.87 35.51 13.29
C ASP A 101 -12.39 35.16 13.39
N SER A 102 -12.10 34.03 14.02
CA SER A 102 -10.73 33.49 14.16
C SER A 102 -10.40 32.35 13.18
N LEU A 103 -11.28 32.03 12.23
CA LEU A 103 -11.08 30.93 11.29
C LEU A 103 -10.30 31.38 10.07
N VAL A 104 -9.23 30.66 9.77
CA VAL A 104 -8.48 30.80 8.51
C VAL A 104 -8.77 29.57 7.65
N SER A 105 -9.41 29.77 6.51
CA SER A 105 -9.62 28.71 5.51
C SER A 105 -8.45 28.68 4.53
N ILE A 106 -7.80 27.54 4.40
CA ILE A 106 -6.72 27.34 3.45
C ILE A 106 -7.17 26.30 2.42
N LEU A 107 -7.25 26.70 1.15
CA LEU A 107 -7.46 25.81 0.02
C LEU A 107 -6.09 25.44 -0.59
N VAL A 108 -5.75 24.16 -0.55
CA VAL A 108 -4.55 23.64 -1.23
C VAL A 108 -5.01 22.83 -2.42
N SER A 109 -4.67 23.29 -3.62
CA SER A 109 -4.97 22.59 -4.87
C SER A 109 -3.67 22.30 -5.63
N ASN A 110 -3.45 21.03 -5.96
CA ASN A 110 -2.35 20.63 -6.83
C ASN A 110 -2.88 20.61 -8.28
N VAL A 111 -2.47 21.60 -9.07
CA VAL A 111 -2.84 21.73 -10.48
C VAL A 111 -1.64 21.41 -11.36
N LEU A 112 -1.88 20.70 -12.47
CA LEU A 112 -0.85 20.48 -13.49
C LEU A 112 -0.31 21.82 -14.00
N THR A 113 1.00 21.92 -14.21
CA THR A 113 1.69 23.13 -14.68
C THR A 113 1.12 23.65 -16.01
N GLU A 114 0.57 22.76 -16.84
CA GLU A 114 -0.05 23.10 -18.13
C GLU A 114 -1.55 23.48 -18.01
N ASN A 115 -2.11 23.46 -16.80
CA ASN A 115 -3.52 23.78 -16.61
C ASN A 115 -3.77 25.26 -16.79
N ARG A 116 -4.42 25.63 -17.88
CA ARG A 116 -4.82 27.03 -18.20
C ARG A 116 -6.13 27.45 -17.52
N SER A 117 -6.80 26.56 -16.80
CA SER A 117 -8.08 26.80 -16.13
C SER A 117 -7.93 27.21 -14.66
N TYR A 118 -6.82 27.84 -14.28
CA TYR A 118 -6.52 28.29 -12.91
C TYR A 118 -7.59 29.27 -12.37
N GLN A 119 -8.25 30.00 -13.27
CA GLN A 119 -9.33 30.94 -12.88
C GLN A 119 -10.47 30.23 -12.14
N LYS A 120 -10.81 28.99 -12.53
CA LYS A 120 -11.85 28.20 -11.85
C LYS A 120 -11.51 27.89 -10.38
N VAL A 121 -10.23 27.83 -10.04
CA VAL A 121 -9.78 27.60 -8.65
C VAL A 121 -9.86 28.91 -7.86
N ILE A 122 -9.56 30.03 -8.50
CA ILE A 122 -9.65 31.36 -7.89
C ILE A 122 -11.10 31.72 -7.58
N ASP A 123 -12.02 31.36 -8.47
CA ASP A 123 -13.47 31.64 -8.32
C ASP A 123 -14.13 30.79 -7.21
N LEU A 124 -13.42 29.78 -6.64
CA LEU A 124 -13.89 28.94 -5.53
C LEU A 124 -13.53 29.51 -4.15
N VAL A 125 -12.71 30.53 -4.06
CA VAL A 125 -12.24 31.19 -2.84
C VAL A 125 -13.02 32.46 -2.61
#